data_2a54182c5b474b0cef546fba2271886e
#
_entry.id   2a54182c5b474b0cef546fba2271886e
#
_cell.length_a   1.000
_cell.length_b   1.000
_cell.length_c   1.000
_cell.angle_alpha   90.00
_cell.angle_beta   90.00
_cell.angle_gamma   90.00
#
_symmetry.space_group_name_H-M   'P 1'
#
loop_
_entity.id
_entity.type
_entity.pdbx_description
1 polymer ?
#
loop_
_entity_poly.entity_id
_entity_poly.type
_entity_poly.pdbx_seq_one_letter_code
_entity_poly.pdbx_strand_id
1 'polypeptide(L)'
;MYCGAVFFDMDGTLVDGRDGILSVTPRTRQAIARLRENGYLAGLATGRAKCYLPPEADLFDCLVTSNGAYAEADGRTACDCSVDPQVLRDVRAYLERSGINYLLECQEGCYVHDIHEYWYNQMMERFHWDRSRFFP
;
A
#
# COMPACT_ATOMS: atom_id res chain seq x y z
N MET A 1 -19.13 11.77 16.05
CA MET A 1 -18.42 12.89 15.34
C MET A 1 -16.98 12.83 15.80
N TYR A 2 -16.02 12.79 14.91
CA TYR A 2 -14.60 12.75 15.26
C TYR A 2 -14.10 14.13 15.69
N CYS A 3 -13.17 14.16 16.66
CA CYS A 3 -12.48 15.38 17.09
C CYS A 3 -11.43 15.87 16.08
N GLY A 4 -10.95 14.96 15.23
CA GLY A 4 -9.94 15.17 14.21
C GLY A 4 -9.51 13.86 13.58
N ALA A 5 -8.54 13.92 12.67
CA ALA A 5 -7.95 12.74 12.03
C ALA A 5 -6.43 12.78 12.16
N VAL A 6 -5.82 11.61 12.38
CA VAL A 6 -4.36 11.44 12.39
C VAL A 6 -4.01 10.36 11.38
N PHE A 7 -3.20 10.72 10.39
CA PHE A 7 -2.72 9.80 9.38
C PHE A 7 -1.29 9.35 9.66
N PHE A 8 -1.04 8.08 9.49
CA PHE A 8 0.25 7.43 9.67
C PHE A 8 0.75 6.92 8.33
N ASP A 9 2.03 7.10 8.08
CA ASP A 9 2.71 6.40 6.99
C ASP A 9 3.14 5.00 7.44
N MET A 10 3.32 4.09 6.50
CA MET A 10 3.69 2.70 6.78
C MET A 10 5.21 2.52 6.84
N ASP A 11 5.89 2.72 5.72
CA ASP A 11 7.29 2.32 5.54
C ASP A 11 8.24 3.39 6.08
N GLY A 12 9.05 3.03 7.06
CA GLY A 12 9.93 3.95 7.80
C GLY A 12 9.23 4.73 8.93
N THR A 13 7.93 4.45 9.18
CA THR A 13 7.14 5.08 10.26
C THR A 13 6.54 4.04 11.20
N LEU A 14 5.67 3.18 10.69
CA LEU A 14 5.02 2.10 11.45
C LEU A 14 5.82 0.81 11.41
N VAL A 15 6.46 0.54 10.29
CA VAL A 15 7.36 -0.58 10.06
C VAL A 15 8.67 -0.08 9.46
N ASP A 16 9.79 -0.75 9.78
CA ASP A 16 11.08 -0.47 9.17
C ASP A 16 11.85 -1.78 8.95
N GLY A 17 11.87 -2.25 7.71
CA GLY A 17 12.57 -3.48 7.34
C GLY A 17 14.10 -3.39 7.49
N ARG A 18 14.68 -2.17 7.53
CA ARG A 18 16.12 -1.97 7.74
C ARG A 18 16.51 -2.27 9.18
N ASP A 19 15.65 -1.88 10.12
CA ASP A 19 15.84 -2.08 11.55
C ASP A 19 15.18 -3.38 12.06
N GLY A 20 14.64 -4.21 11.14
CA GLY A 20 13.99 -5.46 11.47
C GLY A 20 12.61 -5.29 12.12
N ILE A 21 12.01 -4.11 12.05
CA ILE A 21 10.66 -3.83 12.54
C ILE A 21 9.66 -4.16 11.42
N LEU A 22 9.30 -5.45 11.31
CA LEU A 22 8.45 -5.95 10.23
C LEU A 22 6.94 -5.84 10.53
N SER A 23 6.56 -5.46 11.75
CA SER A 23 5.16 -5.27 12.16
C SER A 23 5.00 -4.11 13.13
N VAL A 24 3.80 -3.55 13.19
CA VAL A 24 3.47 -2.47 14.14
C VAL A 24 3.67 -2.96 15.57
N THR A 25 4.50 -2.26 16.34
CA THR A 25 4.86 -2.66 17.70
C THR A 25 3.64 -2.67 18.62
N PRO A 26 3.62 -3.48 19.70
CA PRO A 26 2.51 -3.50 20.67
C PRO A 26 2.26 -2.11 21.28
N ARG A 27 3.31 -1.32 21.50
CA ARG A 27 3.20 0.04 22.03
C ARG A 27 2.52 0.98 21.05
N THR A 28 2.84 0.88 19.78
CA THR A 28 2.23 1.69 18.71
C THR A 28 0.76 1.29 18.51
N ARG A 29 0.43 -0.01 18.52
CA ARG A 29 -0.96 -0.50 18.48
C ARG A 29 -1.79 0.08 19.62
N GLN A 30 -1.25 0.07 20.85
CA GLN A 30 -1.93 0.65 22.00
C GLN A 30 -2.12 2.16 21.87
N ALA A 31 -1.14 2.88 21.30
CA ALA A 31 -1.27 4.32 21.07
C ALA A 31 -2.36 4.64 20.04
N ILE A 32 -2.45 3.86 18.95
CA ILE A 32 -3.51 4.01 17.93
C ILE A 32 -4.89 3.71 18.56
N ALA A 33 -5.00 2.66 19.38
CA ALA A 33 -6.26 2.35 20.07
C ALA A 33 -6.71 3.51 20.98
N ARG A 34 -5.80 4.08 21.78
CA ARG A 34 -6.08 5.24 22.63
C ARG A 34 -6.48 6.48 21.83
N LEU A 35 -5.89 6.69 20.66
CA LEU A 35 -6.25 7.76 19.76
C LEU A 35 -7.73 7.65 19.37
N ARG A 36 -8.16 6.45 18.98
CA ARG A 36 -9.56 6.15 18.61
C ARG A 36 -10.52 6.30 19.80
N GLU A 37 -10.14 5.80 20.98
CA GLU A 37 -10.91 5.95 22.22
C GLU A 37 -11.14 7.43 22.59
N ASN A 38 -10.19 8.30 22.27
CA ASN A 38 -10.30 9.74 22.46
C ASN A 38 -11.07 10.47 21.32
N GLY A 39 -11.72 9.73 20.43
CA GLY A 39 -12.59 10.27 19.39
C GLY A 39 -11.85 10.80 18.16
N TYR A 40 -10.62 10.42 17.93
CA TYR A 40 -9.91 10.72 16.70
C TYR A 40 -10.06 9.60 15.69
N LEU A 41 -10.13 9.94 14.43
CA LEU A 41 -10.00 8.99 13.33
C LEU A 41 -8.53 8.66 13.11
N ALA A 42 -8.20 7.37 13.08
CA ALA A 42 -6.87 6.90 12.72
C ALA A 42 -6.86 6.46 11.26
N GLY A 43 -6.04 7.09 10.43
CA GLY A 43 -5.89 6.78 9.01
C GLY A 43 -4.50 6.24 8.68
N LEU A 44 -4.42 5.36 7.69
CA LEU A 44 -3.17 4.96 7.06
C LEU A 44 -3.04 5.69 5.73
N ALA A 45 -1.86 6.29 5.46
CA ALA A 45 -1.54 6.92 4.18
C ALA A 45 -0.20 6.36 3.69
N THR A 46 -0.20 5.62 2.57
CA THR A 46 0.98 4.89 2.10
C THR A 46 1.10 4.86 0.59
N GLY A 47 2.33 4.70 0.09
CA GLY A 47 2.61 4.39 -1.30
C GLY A 47 2.21 2.98 -1.73
N ARG A 48 2.01 2.06 -0.79
CA ARG A 48 1.63 0.68 -1.11
C ARG A 48 0.23 0.63 -1.72
N ALA A 49 0.02 -0.29 -2.67
CA ALA A 49 -1.33 -0.62 -3.12
C ALA A 49 -2.06 -1.47 -2.07
N LYS A 50 -3.39 -1.38 -2.06
CA LYS A 50 -4.25 -2.07 -1.08
C LYS A 50 -4.00 -3.58 -1.02
N CYS A 51 -3.80 -4.23 -2.17
CA CYS A 51 -3.68 -5.68 -2.28
C CYS A 51 -2.50 -6.30 -1.52
N TYR A 52 -1.45 -5.53 -1.22
CA TYR A 52 -0.29 -6.00 -0.45
C TYR A 52 -0.02 -5.21 0.83
N LEU A 53 -1.07 -4.58 1.38
CA LEU A 53 -1.01 -4.06 2.74
C LEU A 53 -0.85 -5.21 3.73
N PRO A 54 -0.08 -5.02 4.80
CA PRO A 54 0.00 -6.01 5.87
C PRO A 54 -1.29 -6.02 6.69
N PRO A 55 -1.53 -7.09 7.49
CA PRO A 55 -2.73 -7.21 8.34
C PRO A 55 -2.94 -6.03 9.30
N GLU A 56 -1.88 -5.30 9.59
CA GLU A 56 -1.92 -4.09 10.41
C GLU A 56 -2.79 -2.96 9.83
N ALA A 57 -3.12 -3.00 8.55
CA ALA A 57 -4.06 -2.06 7.94
C ALA A 57 -5.43 -2.06 8.64
N ASP A 58 -5.82 -3.18 9.26
CA ASP A 58 -7.06 -3.32 10.03
C ASP A 58 -7.09 -2.47 11.33
N LEU A 59 -5.96 -1.90 11.72
CA LEU A 59 -5.89 -0.97 12.86
C LEU A 59 -6.50 0.41 12.54
N PHE A 60 -6.72 0.72 11.27
CA PHE A 60 -7.07 2.03 10.79
C PHE A 60 -8.54 2.11 10.35
N ASP A 61 -9.16 3.26 10.59
CA ASP A 61 -10.55 3.55 10.22
C ASP A 61 -10.68 3.92 8.74
N CYS A 62 -9.59 4.41 8.14
CA CYS A 62 -9.53 4.73 6.72
C CYS A 62 -8.14 4.46 6.15
N LEU A 63 -8.11 4.19 4.84
CA LEU A 63 -6.92 3.88 4.08
C LEU A 63 -6.78 4.86 2.91
N VAL A 64 -5.59 5.39 2.73
CA VAL A 64 -5.17 6.14 1.54
C VAL A 64 -3.96 5.41 0.97
N THR A 65 -4.10 4.77 -0.17
CA THR A 65 -3.12 3.86 -0.78
C THR A 65 -2.68 4.33 -2.15
N SER A 66 -1.65 3.70 -2.72
CA SER A 66 -1.09 4.04 -4.04
C SER A 66 -0.80 5.53 -4.17
N ASN A 67 -0.16 6.13 -3.14
CA ASN A 67 0.14 7.57 -3.08
C ASN A 67 -1.09 8.49 -3.25
N GLY A 68 -2.26 8.06 -2.78
CA GLY A 68 -3.51 8.83 -2.86
C GLY A 68 -4.38 8.52 -4.08
N ALA A 69 -3.96 7.59 -4.95
CA ALA A 69 -4.79 7.19 -6.09
C ALA A 69 -6.04 6.39 -5.67
N TYR A 70 -6.01 5.78 -4.49
CA TYR A 70 -7.17 5.11 -3.92
C TYR A 70 -7.34 5.49 -2.44
N ALA A 71 -8.58 5.73 -2.04
CA ALA A 71 -8.92 5.94 -0.64
C ALA A 71 -10.25 5.28 -0.29
N GLU A 72 -10.32 4.74 0.93
CA GLU A 72 -11.54 4.16 1.50
C GLU A 72 -11.68 4.49 2.99
N ALA A 73 -12.91 4.54 3.45
CA ALA A 73 -13.26 4.68 4.85
C ALA A 73 -14.52 3.86 5.15
N ASP A 74 -14.57 3.19 6.30
CA ASP A 74 -15.69 2.32 6.71
C ASP A 74 -16.05 1.27 5.64
N GLY A 75 -15.06 0.73 4.92
CA GLY A 75 -15.25 -0.24 3.84
C GLY A 75 -15.89 0.33 2.57
N ARG A 76 -15.98 1.65 2.45
CA ARG A 76 -16.54 2.34 1.26
C ARG A 76 -15.45 3.11 0.55
N THR A 77 -15.37 2.95 -0.77
CA THR A 77 -14.47 3.75 -1.60
C THR A 77 -14.85 5.22 -1.52
N ALA A 78 -13.90 6.05 -1.10
CA ALA A 78 -14.03 7.50 -1.05
C ALA A 78 -13.41 8.17 -2.28
N CYS A 79 -12.35 7.56 -2.83
CA CYS A 79 -11.66 8.04 -4.03
C CYS A 79 -11.09 6.84 -4.79
N ASP A 80 -11.22 6.86 -6.12
CA ASP A 80 -10.56 5.93 -7.05
C ASP A 80 -10.12 6.74 -8.29
N CYS A 81 -8.82 6.99 -8.38
CA CYS A 81 -8.18 7.70 -9.49
C CYS A 81 -7.45 6.70 -10.39
N SER A 82 -8.17 5.73 -10.90
CA SER A 82 -7.63 4.74 -11.84
C SER A 82 -7.09 5.42 -13.12
N VAL A 83 -5.99 4.89 -13.64
CA VAL A 83 -5.39 5.37 -14.89
C VAL A 83 -6.32 5.05 -16.06
N ASP A 84 -6.49 6.01 -16.97
CA ASP A 84 -7.26 5.80 -18.20
C ASP A 84 -6.72 4.58 -18.98
N PRO A 85 -7.60 3.64 -19.40
CA PRO A 85 -7.16 2.42 -20.06
C PRO A 85 -6.36 2.63 -21.35
N GLN A 86 -6.59 3.73 -22.08
CA GLN A 86 -5.79 4.03 -23.28
C GLN A 86 -4.40 4.48 -22.89
N VAL A 87 -4.28 5.39 -21.91
CA VAL A 87 -2.99 5.83 -21.37
C VAL A 87 -2.19 4.65 -20.84
N LEU A 88 -2.85 3.74 -20.10
CA LEU A 88 -2.21 2.53 -19.58
C LEU A 88 -1.65 1.64 -20.71
N ARG A 89 -2.42 1.41 -21.78
CA ARG A 89 -1.95 0.65 -22.94
C ARG A 89 -0.73 1.30 -23.60
N ASP A 90 -0.76 2.60 -23.77
CA ASP A 90 0.32 3.35 -24.45
C ASP A 90 1.61 3.33 -23.61
N VAL A 91 1.49 3.55 -22.30
CA VAL A 91 2.62 3.47 -21.36
C VAL A 91 3.20 2.06 -21.32
N ARG A 92 2.35 1.04 -21.21
CA ARG A 92 2.77 -0.36 -21.22
C ARG A 92 3.55 -0.72 -22.48
N ALA A 93 2.99 -0.37 -23.66
CA ALA A 93 3.66 -0.61 -24.93
C ALA A 93 5.00 0.13 -25.06
N TYR A 94 5.12 1.31 -24.46
CA TYR A 94 6.41 2.03 -24.39
C TYR A 94 7.43 1.30 -23.52
N LEU A 95 7.03 0.89 -22.30
CA LEU A 95 7.90 0.19 -21.35
C LEU A 95 8.40 -1.15 -21.93
N GLU A 96 7.52 -1.93 -22.54
CA GLU A 96 7.85 -3.20 -23.19
C GLU A 96 8.87 -3.01 -24.32
N ARG A 97 8.66 -2.02 -25.21
CA ARG A 97 9.64 -1.72 -26.28
C ARG A 97 10.98 -1.22 -25.74
N SER A 98 10.98 -0.61 -24.56
CA SER A 98 12.20 -0.09 -23.92
C SER A 98 12.92 -1.12 -23.05
N GLY A 99 12.39 -2.34 -22.92
CA GLY A 99 12.95 -3.38 -22.07
C GLY A 99 12.90 -3.04 -20.57
N ILE A 100 11.92 -2.21 -20.17
CA ILE A 100 11.76 -1.79 -18.77
C ILE A 100 10.72 -2.68 -18.10
N ASN A 101 11.11 -3.34 -17.00
CA ASN A 101 10.16 -4.07 -16.18
C ASN A 101 9.25 -3.12 -15.40
N TYR A 102 8.01 -3.51 -15.14
CA TYR A 102 7.01 -2.68 -14.48
C TYR A 102 6.02 -3.50 -13.65
N LEU A 103 5.35 -2.83 -12.73
CA LEU A 103 4.20 -3.31 -11.98
C LEU A 103 2.95 -2.52 -12.40
N LEU A 104 1.83 -3.22 -12.52
CA LEU A 104 0.49 -2.61 -12.58
C LEU A 104 -0.23 -2.94 -11.28
N GLU A 105 -0.43 -1.93 -10.46
CA GLU A 105 -1.06 -2.08 -9.15
C GLU A 105 -2.58 -1.93 -9.26
N CYS A 106 -3.31 -2.91 -8.73
CA CYS A 106 -4.76 -2.91 -8.62
C CYS A 106 -5.19 -3.12 -7.16
N GLN A 107 -6.50 -3.07 -6.90
CA GLN A 107 -7.02 -3.29 -5.54
C GLN A 107 -6.87 -4.75 -5.10
N GLU A 108 -7.00 -5.70 -6.04
CA GLU A 108 -6.98 -7.14 -5.77
C GLU A 108 -5.60 -7.78 -5.92
N GLY A 109 -4.69 -7.14 -6.66
CA GLY A 109 -3.37 -7.70 -6.94
C GLY A 109 -2.48 -6.79 -7.77
N CYS A 110 -1.24 -7.21 -7.95
CA CYS A 110 -0.26 -6.54 -8.80
C CYS A 110 0.11 -7.44 -9.97
N TYR A 111 0.11 -6.88 -11.17
CA TYR A 111 0.58 -7.57 -12.37
C TYR A 111 2.01 -7.15 -12.67
N VAL A 112 2.90 -8.12 -12.82
CA VAL A 112 4.34 -7.92 -13.03
C VAL A 112 4.70 -8.37 -14.42
N HIS A 113 5.33 -7.52 -15.21
CA HIS A 113 5.72 -7.87 -16.58
C HIS A 113 6.76 -9.02 -16.61
N ASP A 114 7.76 -8.98 -15.73
CA ASP A 114 8.74 -10.06 -15.59
C ASP A 114 9.01 -10.36 -14.11
N ILE A 115 8.45 -11.48 -13.62
CA ILE A 115 8.63 -11.97 -12.24
C ILE A 115 10.02 -12.61 -12.00
N HIS A 116 10.81 -12.86 -13.03
CA HIS A 116 12.13 -13.45 -12.94
C HIS A 116 13.23 -12.39 -12.90
N GLU A 117 12.88 -11.12 -13.14
CA GLU A 117 13.82 -10.02 -13.16
C GLU A 117 14.46 -9.83 -11.78
N TYR A 118 15.80 -9.56 -11.77
CA TYR A 118 16.61 -9.50 -10.57
C TYR A 118 16.11 -8.45 -9.55
N TRP A 119 15.86 -7.22 -10.01
CA TRP A 119 15.46 -6.13 -9.12
C TRP A 119 14.07 -6.30 -8.53
N TYR A 120 13.15 -6.91 -9.27
CA TYR A 120 11.86 -7.31 -8.73
C TYR A 120 12.03 -8.26 -7.54
N ASN A 121 12.84 -9.30 -7.70
CA ASN A 121 13.06 -10.28 -6.64
C ASN A 121 13.76 -9.66 -5.42
N GLN A 122 14.73 -8.76 -5.62
CA GLN A 122 15.37 -8.01 -4.54
C GLN A 122 14.38 -7.13 -3.77
N MET A 123 13.44 -6.48 -4.48
CA MET A 123 12.39 -5.68 -3.87
C MET A 123 11.45 -6.54 -3.00
N MET A 124 11.01 -7.69 -3.54
CA MET A 124 10.15 -8.63 -2.82
C MET A 124 10.80 -9.13 -1.51
N GLU A 125 12.08 -9.44 -1.55
CA GLU A 125 12.85 -9.85 -0.37
C GLU A 125 13.03 -8.71 0.63
N ARG A 126 13.40 -7.54 0.13
CA ARG A 126 13.67 -6.36 0.98
C ARG A 126 12.45 -5.90 1.77
N PHE A 127 11.28 -5.91 1.14
CA PHE A 127 10.03 -5.43 1.75
C PHE A 127 9.20 -6.56 2.37
N HIS A 128 9.64 -7.81 2.27
CA HIS A 128 8.92 -8.99 2.76
C HIS A 128 7.48 -9.06 2.27
N TRP A 129 7.25 -8.68 1.01
CA TRP A 129 5.90 -8.69 0.44
C TRP A 129 5.42 -10.11 0.15
N ASP A 130 4.12 -10.34 0.32
CA ASP A 130 3.49 -11.61 0.00
C ASP A 130 3.40 -11.81 -1.51
N ARG A 131 4.22 -12.74 -2.03
CA ARG A 131 4.28 -13.06 -3.46
C ARG A 131 2.96 -13.54 -4.04
N SER A 132 2.03 -14.05 -3.22
CA SER A 132 0.72 -14.51 -3.68
C SER A 132 -0.18 -13.40 -4.25
N ARG A 133 0.20 -12.15 -4.03
CA ARG A 133 -0.50 -10.97 -4.54
C ARG A 133 0.08 -10.42 -5.83
N PHE A 134 1.15 -11.04 -6.36
CA PHE A 134 1.86 -10.59 -7.56
C PHE A 134 1.76 -11.66 -8.65
N PHE A 135 1.19 -11.29 -9.79
CA PHE A 135 0.87 -12.17 -10.91
C PHE A 135 1.71 -11.82 -12.14
N PRO A 136 2.10 -12.80 -12.99
CA PRO A 136 2.76 -12.55 -14.27
C PRO A 136 1.80 -11.98 -15.32
#